data_3e36e520d3b643399d5df63697407e32
#
_entry.id   3e36e520d3b643399d5df63697407e32
#
_cell.length_a   1.000
_cell.length_b   1.000
_cell.length_c   1.000
_cell.angle_alpha   90.00
_cell.angle_beta   90.00
_cell.angle_gamma   90.00
#
_symmetry.space_group_name_H-M   'P 1'
#
loop_
_entity.id
_entity.type
_entity.pdbx_description
1 polymer ?
#
loop_
_entity_poly.entity_id
_entity_poly.type
_entity_poly.pdbx_seq_one_letter_code
_entity_poly.pdbx_strand_id
1 'polypeptide(L)'
;MCGIVGYIGTEQAAPIILDGLSKLEYRGYDSAGMAIFDGEKINTRKAVGRLKVLENLTHGGENMKGTSGIGHTRWATHGAPSDINSHPHMNNAGTIAVVHNGIIENYIPLKKKMQDKGYQFISETDTEVLAHLLDYYYKGNPLEAITKV
;
A
#
# COMPACT_ATOMS: atom_id res chain seq x y z
N MET A 1 -4.67 -6.06 -14.68
CA MET A 1 -3.80 -4.89 -14.40
C MET A 1 -4.31 -4.20 -13.15
N CYS A 2 -3.40 -3.76 -12.30
CA CYS A 2 -3.75 -3.11 -11.03
C CYS A 2 -4.12 -1.62 -11.21
N GLY A 3 -4.88 -1.05 -10.27
CA GLY A 3 -5.21 0.36 -10.21
C GLY A 3 -4.59 1.03 -8.97
N ILE A 4 -4.14 2.27 -9.11
CA ILE A 4 -3.63 3.10 -8.02
C ILE A 4 -4.41 4.41 -7.97
N VAL A 5 -4.79 4.83 -6.77
CA VAL A 5 -5.37 6.14 -6.50
C VAL A 5 -4.63 6.76 -5.33
N GLY A 6 -4.24 8.03 -5.46
CA GLY A 6 -3.70 8.84 -4.37
C GLY A 6 -4.52 10.12 -4.21
N TYR A 7 -4.69 10.55 -2.98
CA TYR A 7 -5.36 11.80 -2.66
C TYR A 7 -4.62 12.55 -1.54
N ILE A 8 -4.52 13.85 -1.70
CA ILE A 8 -4.16 14.80 -0.66
C ILE A 8 -5.01 16.05 -0.85
N GLY A 9 -5.67 16.52 0.19
CA GLY A 9 -6.58 17.67 0.08
C GLY A 9 -7.22 18.06 1.40
N THR A 10 -8.41 18.65 1.33
CA THR A 10 -9.17 19.14 2.49
C THR A 10 -10.31 18.20 2.89
N GLU A 11 -10.73 17.33 1.98
CA GLU A 11 -11.82 16.38 2.22
C GLU A 11 -11.31 15.06 2.82
N GLN A 12 -12.22 14.22 3.33
CA GLN A 12 -11.88 12.88 3.79
C GLN A 12 -11.38 12.03 2.61
N ALA A 13 -10.16 11.49 2.73
CA ALA A 13 -9.48 10.80 1.65
C ALA A 13 -10.11 9.44 1.31
N ALA A 14 -10.58 8.70 2.31
CA ALA A 14 -11.03 7.32 2.12
C ALA A 14 -12.22 7.18 1.15
N PRO A 15 -13.31 7.97 1.24
CA PRO A 15 -14.40 7.91 0.27
C PRO A 15 -13.95 8.26 -1.16
N ILE A 16 -13.07 9.25 -1.30
CA ILE A 16 -12.53 9.68 -2.61
C ILE A 16 -11.68 8.58 -3.23
N ILE A 17 -10.83 7.93 -2.42
CA ILE A 17 -10.00 6.82 -2.88
C ILE A 17 -10.86 5.63 -3.29
N LEU A 18 -11.90 5.28 -2.52
CA LEU A 18 -12.83 4.21 -2.88
C LEU A 18 -13.57 4.50 -4.19
N ASP A 19 -14.06 5.73 -4.39
CA ASP A 19 -14.68 6.14 -5.67
C ASP A 19 -13.70 6.03 -6.83
N GLY A 20 -12.47 6.49 -6.66
CA GLY A 20 -11.42 6.36 -7.67
C GLY A 20 -11.08 4.89 -8.00
N LEU A 21 -10.94 4.05 -6.97
CA LEU A 21 -10.67 2.61 -7.15
C LEU A 21 -11.83 1.89 -7.83
N SER A 22 -13.08 2.29 -7.60
CA SER A 22 -14.26 1.70 -8.25
C SER A 22 -14.21 1.83 -9.78
N LYS A 23 -13.66 2.93 -10.26
CA LYS A 23 -13.45 3.20 -11.70
C LYS A 23 -12.30 2.41 -12.31
N LEU A 24 -11.44 1.84 -11.48
CA LEU A 24 -10.28 1.04 -11.88
C LEU A 24 -10.45 -0.45 -11.63
N GLU A 25 -11.53 -0.88 -10.96
CA GLU A 25 -11.76 -2.26 -10.56
C GLU A 25 -11.77 -3.24 -11.73
N TYR A 26 -12.25 -2.80 -12.92
CA TYR A 26 -12.25 -3.64 -14.14
C TYR A 26 -10.84 -4.11 -14.52
N ARG A 27 -9.79 -3.46 -14.02
CA ARG A 27 -8.37 -3.77 -14.28
C ARG A 27 -7.77 -4.76 -13.28
N GLY A 28 -8.36 -4.88 -12.07
CA GLY A 28 -7.88 -5.77 -11.04
C GLY A 28 -8.90 -5.88 -9.91
N TYR A 29 -9.24 -7.11 -9.51
CA TYR A 29 -10.34 -7.36 -8.56
C TYR A 29 -10.09 -8.57 -7.64
N ASP A 30 -8.84 -9.02 -7.50
CA ASP A 30 -8.52 -10.12 -6.57
C ASP A 30 -8.36 -9.66 -5.13
N SER A 31 -7.96 -8.42 -4.95
CA SER A 31 -7.87 -7.77 -3.65
C SER A 31 -7.80 -6.25 -3.78
N ALA A 32 -8.12 -5.56 -2.72
CA ALA A 32 -8.02 -4.11 -2.63
C ALA A 32 -7.53 -3.67 -1.24
N GLY A 33 -6.95 -2.47 -1.18
CA GLY A 33 -6.56 -1.90 0.09
C GLY A 33 -6.29 -0.41 -0.01
N MET A 34 -6.27 0.24 1.13
CA MET A 34 -5.92 1.65 1.25
C MET A 34 -5.18 1.94 2.56
N ALA A 35 -4.39 3.00 2.54
CA ALA A 35 -3.70 3.56 3.68
C ALA A 35 -4.05 5.04 3.78
N ILE A 36 -4.54 5.48 4.94
CA ILE A 36 -4.98 6.85 5.21
C ILE A 36 -4.18 7.40 6.39
N PHE A 37 -3.62 8.59 6.20
CA PHE A 37 -2.95 9.32 7.26
C PHE A 37 -3.96 10.23 7.97
N ASP A 38 -4.14 10.02 9.27
CA ASP A 38 -5.12 10.75 10.10
C ASP A 38 -4.57 12.04 10.75
N GLY A 39 -3.31 12.37 10.47
CA GLY A 39 -2.59 13.49 11.09
C GLY A 39 -1.55 13.03 12.12
N GLU A 40 -1.66 11.80 12.62
CA GLU A 40 -0.73 11.22 13.60
C GLU A 40 -0.10 9.94 13.10
N LYS A 41 -0.89 9.05 12.48
CA LYS A 41 -0.47 7.72 12.03
C LYS A 41 -1.12 7.33 10.70
N ILE A 42 -0.56 6.31 10.08
CA ILE A 42 -1.13 5.68 8.89
C ILE A 42 -2.03 4.51 9.31
N ASN A 43 -3.31 4.61 8.98
CA ASN A 43 -4.28 3.54 9.17
C ASN A 43 -4.46 2.77 7.86
N THR A 44 -4.31 1.46 7.90
CA THR A 44 -4.39 0.60 6.71
C THR A 44 -5.55 -0.37 6.83
N ARG A 45 -6.28 -0.58 5.73
CA ARG A 45 -7.28 -1.65 5.57
C ARG A 45 -7.06 -2.32 4.24
N LYS A 46 -7.11 -3.64 4.26
CA LYS A 46 -6.92 -4.50 3.08
C LYS A 46 -7.94 -5.62 3.10
N ALA A 47 -8.38 -6.06 1.94
CA ALA A 47 -9.36 -7.14 1.81
C ALA A 47 -9.13 -7.92 0.52
N VAL A 48 -9.18 -9.25 0.63
CA VAL A 48 -9.30 -10.14 -0.53
C VAL A 48 -10.69 -10.04 -1.14
N GLY A 49 -10.76 -10.13 -2.45
CA GLY A 49 -11.98 -10.04 -3.22
C GLY A 49 -12.18 -8.67 -3.86
N ARG A 50 -13.39 -8.45 -4.35
CA ARG A 50 -13.75 -7.20 -5.02
C ARG A 50 -13.72 -6.01 -4.06
N LEU A 51 -13.59 -4.82 -4.63
CA LEU A 51 -13.57 -3.55 -3.89
C LEU A 51 -14.73 -3.41 -2.88
N LYS A 52 -15.89 -4.00 -3.20
CA LYS A 52 -17.05 -4.01 -2.31
C LYS A 52 -16.76 -4.60 -0.92
N VAL A 53 -15.82 -5.54 -0.82
CA VAL A 53 -15.40 -6.11 0.48
C VAL A 53 -14.67 -5.03 1.30
N LEU A 54 -13.77 -4.28 0.68
CA LEU A 54 -13.05 -3.17 1.32
C LEU A 54 -14.03 -2.03 1.71
N GLU A 55 -14.98 -1.69 0.83
CA GLU A 55 -16.03 -0.71 1.14
C GLU A 55 -16.83 -1.09 2.39
N ASN A 56 -17.27 -2.35 2.46
CA ASN A 56 -18.02 -2.84 3.62
C ASN A 56 -17.16 -2.83 4.90
N LEU A 57 -15.90 -3.28 4.81
CA LEU A 57 -14.94 -3.29 5.93
C LEU A 57 -14.68 -1.88 6.48
N THR A 58 -14.74 -0.88 5.63
CA THR A 58 -14.44 0.51 5.98
C THR A 58 -15.68 1.37 6.13
N HIS A 59 -16.87 0.77 6.04
CA HIS A 59 -18.17 1.49 6.08
C HIS A 59 -18.18 2.66 5.05
N GLY A 60 -17.80 2.38 3.80
CA GLY A 60 -17.67 3.41 2.76
C GLY A 60 -16.54 4.42 3.03
N GLY A 61 -15.58 4.09 3.89
CA GLY A 61 -14.48 4.96 4.29
C GLY A 61 -14.76 5.76 5.58
N GLU A 62 -15.96 5.68 6.16
CA GLU A 62 -16.33 6.50 7.33
C GLU A 62 -15.48 6.23 8.57
N ASN A 63 -14.98 5.01 8.74
CA ASN A 63 -14.13 4.62 9.86
C ASN A 63 -12.63 4.81 9.60
N MET A 64 -12.25 5.44 8.48
CA MET A 64 -10.87 5.77 8.12
C MET A 64 -10.71 7.28 7.93
N LYS A 65 -10.56 8.00 9.03
CA LYS A 65 -10.42 9.46 9.01
C LYS A 65 -9.04 9.89 8.53
N GLY A 66 -8.99 11.01 7.82
CA GLY A 66 -7.77 11.62 7.30
C GLY A 66 -7.97 12.24 5.93
N THR A 67 -7.12 13.19 5.59
CA THR A 67 -7.21 14.01 4.36
C THR A 67 -6.14 13.69 3.33
N SER A 68 -5.33 12.68 3.59
CA SER A 68 -4.37 12.15 2.62
C SER A 68 -4.30 10.64 2.70
N GLY A 69 -4.07 9.99 1.56
CA GLY A 69 -3.97 8.55 1.50
C GLY A 69 -3.69 8.00 0.11
N ILE A 70 -3.49 6.71 0.06
CA ILE A 70 -3.26 5.93 -1.15
C ILE A 70 -4.14 4.68 -1.13
N GLY A 71 -4.55 4.24 -2.30
CA GLY A 71 -5.33 3.01 -2.47
C GLY A 71 -4.92 2.22 -3.70
N HIS A 72 -5.24 0.94 -3.69
CA HIS A 72 -4.83 0.01 -4.73
C HIS A 72 -5.88 -1.08 -4.95
N THR A 73 -6.13 -1.42 -6.21
CA THR A 73 -6.81 -2.66 -6.61
C THR A 73 -5.80 -3.57 -7.27
N ARG A 74 -5.72 -4.82 -6.82
CA ARG A 74 -4.68 -5.76 -7.22
C ARG A 74 -5.18 -6.75 -8.28
N TRP A 75 -4.26 -7.09 -9.20
CA TRP A 75 -4.26 -8.32 -9.95
C TRP A 75 -2.97 -9.05 -9.60
N ALA A 76 -3.08 -10.19 -8.91
CA ALA A 76 -1.94 -10.88 -8.33
C ALA A 76 -0.94 -11.33 -9.40
N THR A 77 0.34 -11.01 -9.16
CA THR A 77 1.48 -11.48 -9.95
C THR A 77 2.48 -12.25 -9.06
N HIS A 78 2.70 -11.76 -7.83
CA HIS A 78 3.58 -12.37 -6.83
C HIS A 78 2.82 -12.56 -5.51
N GLY A 79 2.80 -13.78 -4.99
CA GLY A 79 2.02 -14.16 -3.81
C GLY A 79 0.53 -14.35 -4.12
N ALA A 80 -0.07 -15.37 -3.51
CA ALA A 80 -1.50 -15.63 -3.64
C ALA A 80 -2.35 -14.45 -3.13
N PRO A 81 -3.58 -14.25 -3.66
CA PRO A 81 -4.50 -13.28 -3.08
C PRO A 81 -4.74 -13.55 -1.60
N SER A 82 -4.34 -12.60 -0.77
CA SER A 82 -4.53 -12.63 0.68
C SER A 82 -4.50 -11.19 1.21
N ASP A 83 -5.06 -10.95 2.38
CA ASP A 83 -5.02 -9.62 2.99
C ASP A 83 -3.57 -9.16 3.21
N ILE A 84 -2.66 -10.08 3.57
CA ILE A 84 -1.24 -9.79 3.78
C ILE A 84 -0.56 -9.38 2.48
N ASN A 85 -0.84 -10.09 1.38
CA ASN A 85 -0.24 -9.84 0.07
C ASN A 85 -0.91 -8.67 -0.70
N SER A 86 -2.02 -8.15 -0.20
CA SER A 86 -2.67 -6.96 -0.77
C SER A 86 -1.87 -5.69 -0.50
N HIS A 87 -1.93 -4.73 -1.42
CA HIS A 87 -1.38 -3.39 -1.22
C HIS A 87 -2.33 -2.51 -0.40
N PRO A 88 -1.84 -1.49 0.31
CA PRO A 88 -0.45 -1.05 0.45
C PRO A 88 0.41 -1.97 1.34
N HIS A 89 1.75 -1.93 1.11
CA HIS A 89 2.75 -2.51 2.01
C HIS A 89 3.33 -1.43 2.91
N MET A 90 3.61 -1.82 4.15
CA MET A 90 4.11 -0.90 5.20
C MET A 90 5.54 -1.27 5.59
N ASN A 91 6.32 -0.29 6.05
CA ASN A 91 7.53 -0.57 6.82
C ASN A 91 7.18 -1.11 8.21
N ASN A 92 8.14 -1.69 8.93
CA ASN A 92 7.89 -2.29 10.25
C ASN A 92 7.39 -1.28 11.31
N ALA A 93 7.77 -0.02 11.19
CA ALA A 93 7.31 1.04 12.09
C ALA A 93 5.90 1.55 11.78
N GLY A 94 5.30 1.19 10.64
CA GLY A 94 3.98 1.67 10.23
C GLY A 94 3.93 3.15 9.83
N THR A 95 5.06 3.72 9.44
CA THR A 95 5.23 5.14 9.11
C THR A 95 5.37 5.43 7.62
N ILE A 96 5.58 4.39 6.81
CA ILE A 96 5.69 4.47 5.36
C ILE A 96 4.76 3.43 4.75
N ALA A 97 3.92 3.86 3.82
CA ALA A 97 3.03 3.00 3.04
C ALA A 97 3.35 3.13 1.55
N VAL A 98 3.40 2.00 0.84
CA VAL A 98 3.76 1.94 -0.58
C VAL A 98 2.71 1.15 -1.36
N VAL A 99 2.30 1.68 -2.49
CA VAL A 99 1.58 0.96 -3.56
C VAL A 99 2.43 0.97 -4.82
N HIS A 100 2.43 -0.12 -5.55
CA HIS A 100 3.26 -0.26 -6.74
C HIS A 100 2.58 -1.14 -7.79
N ASN A 101 2.65 -0.72 -9.04
CA ASN A 101 2.25 -1.49 -10.20
C ASN A 101 3.49 -1.81 -11.02
N GLY A 102 3.98 -3.03 -10.91
CA GLY A 102 5.18 -3.48 -11.60
C GLY A 102 5.78 -4.70 -10.93
N ILE A 103 7.01 -5.03 -11.30
CA ILE A 103 7.81 -6.12 -10.75
C ILE A 103 9.17 -5.58 -10.35
N ILE A 104 9.60 -5.88 -9.13
CA ILE A 104 10.96 -5.60 -8.66
C ILE A 104 11.82 -6.81 -8.96
N GLU A 105 12.48 -6.81 -10.11
CA GLU A 105 13.23 -7.98 -10.61
C GLU A 105 14.29 -8.47 -9.64
N ASN A 106 14.96 -7.58 -8.94
CA ASN A 106 16.02 -7.88 -7.98
C ASN A 106 15.53 -7.89 -6.51
N TYR A 107 14.23 -8.16 -6.27
CA TYR A 107 13.67 -8.10 -4.91
C TYR A 107 14.29 -9.15 -3.96
N ILE A 108 14.68 -10.32 -4.46
CA ILE A 108 15.25 -11.39 -3.62
C ILE A 108 16.54 -10.97 -2.93
N PRO A 109 17.59 -10.48 -3.62
CA PRO A 109 18.79 -9.99 -2.96
C PRO A 109 18.53 -8.74 -2.10
N LEU A 110 17.60 -7.88 -2.51
CA LEU A 110 17.22 -6.71 -1.69
C LEU A 110 16.51 -7.13 -0.40
N LYS A 111 15.59 -8.09 -0.48
CA LYS A 111 14.91 -8.67 0.69
C LYS A 111 15.92 -9.25 1.68
N LYS A 112 16.86 -10.06 1.20
CA LYS A 112 17.94 -10.62 2.04
C LYS A 112 18.76 -9.51 2.71
N LYS A 113 19.18 -8.50 1.93
CA LYS A 113 19.92 -7.34 2.45
C LYS A 113 19.16 -6.61 3.56
N MET A 114 17.84 -6.45 3.42
CA MET A 114 17.01 -5.80 4.45
C MET A 114 16.83 -6.70 5.67
N GLN A 115 16.66 -8.01 5.47
CA GLN A 115 16.60 -8.98 6.59
C GLN A 115 17.89 -8.99 7.40
N ASP A 116 19.05 -8.95 6.75
CA ASP A 116 20.37 -8.84 7.42
C ASP A 116 20.50 -7.54 8.24
N LYS A 117 19.69 -6.52 7.95
CA LYS A 117 19.59 -5.26 8.71
C LYS A 117 18.49 -5.26 9.76
N GLY A 118 17.81 -6.38 9.96
CA GLY A 118 16.79 -6.55 11.00
C GLY A 118 15.35 -6.27 10.55
N TYR A 119 15.10 -5.97 9.27
CA TYR A 119 13.75 -5.79 8.76
C TYR A 119 13.01 -7.12 8.68
N GLN A 120 11.76 -7.12 9.15
CA GLN A 120 10.88 -8.28 9.10
C GLN A 120 9.92 -8.16 7.92
N PHE A 121 9.83 -9.19 7.11
CA PHE A 121 8.91 -9.29 5.97
C PHE A 121 7.72 -10.16 6.34
N ILE A 122 6.53 -9.68 6.10
CA ILE A 122 5.29 -10.38 6.40
C ILE A 122 4.59 -10.90 5.15
N SER A 123 4.84 -10.30 3.98
CA SER A 123 4.22 -10.71 2.71
C SER A 123 5.16 -11.51 1.82
N GLU A 124 4.55 -12.14 0.81
CA GLU A 124 5.26 -12.83 -0.27
C GLU A 124 5.48 -11.93 -1.49
N THR A 125 5.08 -10.66 -1.42
CA THR A 125 5.18 -9.73 -2.55
C THR A 125 6.57 -9.13 -2.66
N ASP A 126 6.96 -8.80 -3.88
CA ASP A 126 8.19 -8.07 -4.16
C ASP A 126 8.14 -6.62 -3.67
N THR A 127 6.97 -6.01 -3.71
CA THR A 127 6.78 -4.58 -3.37
C THR A 127 7.08 -4.24 -1.91
N GLU A 128 6.92 -5.18 -0.97
CA GLU A 128 7.22 -4.93 0.44
C GLU A 128 8.67 -4.45 0.65
N VAL A 129 9.60 -4.88 -0.21
CA VAL A 129 11.00 -4.45 -0.13
C VAL A 129 11.15 -2.94 -0.29
N LEU A 130 10.28 -2.29 -1.08
CA LEU A 130 10.32 -0.84 -1.29
C LEU A 130 9.99 -0.07 -0.01
N ALA A 131 9.02 -0.54 0.78
CA ALA A 131 8.67 0.10 2.05
C ALA A 131 9.86 0.08 3.04
N HIS A 132 10.58 -1.05 3.08
CA HIS A 132 11.76 -1.20 3.94
C HIS A 132 12.98 -0.45 3.41
N LEU A 133 13.19 -0.39 2.10
CA LEU A 133 14.27 0.39 1.49
C LEU A 133 14.05 1.90 1.72
N LEU A 134 12.83 2.38 1.54
CA LEU A 134 12.49 3.77 1.82
C LEU A 134 12.76 4.13 3.28
N ASP A 135 12.37 3.27 4.21
CA ASP A 135 12.64 3.46 5.63
C ASP A 135 14.15 3.50 5.94
N TYR A 136 14.90 2.57 5.35
CA TYR A 136 16.36 2.49 5.52
C TYR A 136 17.09 3.75 5.03
N TYR A 137 16.65 4.30 3.88
CA TYR A 137 17.27 5.48 3.27
C TYR A 137 16.68 6.81 3.76
N TYR A 138 15.52 6.79 4.41
CA TYR A 138 14.88 8.00 4.91
C TYR A 138 15.67 8.62 6.08
N LYS A 139 16.14 9.86 5.89
CA LYS A 139 16.88 10.65 6.89
C LYS A 139 16.28 12.05 7.03
N GLY A 140 14.93 12.13 6.94
CA GLY A 140 14.20 13.40 7.02
C GLY A 140 13.84 14.04 5.67
N ASN A 141 14.39 13.54 4.55
CA ASN A 141 14.06 14.00 3.21
C ASN A 141 13.50 12.85 2.36
N PRO A 142 12.20 12.86 2.04
CA PRO A 142 11.58 11.78 1.27
C PRO A 142 12.09 11.68 -0.18
N LEU A 143 12.39 12.82 -0.83
CA LEU A 143 12.91 12.82 -2.20
C LEU A 143 14.29 12.14 -2.27
N GLU A 144 15.14 12.41 -1.28
CA GLU A 144 16.44 11.76 -1.18
C GLU A 144 16.34 10.26 -0.95
N ALA A 145 15.38 9.82 -0.15
CA ALA A 145 15.11 8.40 0.06
C ALA A 145 14.65 7.73 -1.24
N ILE A 146 13.70 8.35 -1.96
CA ILE A 146 13.16 7.81 -3.22
C ILE A 146 14.26 7.68 -4.29
N THR A 147 15.18 8.62 -4.39
CA THR A 147 16.26 8.57 -5.39
C THR A 147 17.31 7.48 -5.11
N LYS A 148 17.32 6.89 -3.92
CA LYS A 148 18.24 5.82 -3.52
C LYS A 148 17.62 4.41 -3.60
N VAL A 149 16.32 4.33 -3.82
CA VAL A 149 15.55 3.09 -3.94
C VAL A 149 15.37 2.69 -5.38
#